data_751ef0a3e4ae87090a3686cf2d1752e8
#
_entry.id   751ef0a3e4ae87090a3686cf2d1752e8
#
_cell.length_a   1.000
_cell.length_b   1.000
_cell.length_c   1.000
_cell.angle_alpha   90.00
_cell.angle_beta   90.00
_cell.angle_gamma   90.00
#
_symmetry.space_group_name_H-M   'P 1'
#
loop_
_entity.id
_entity.type
_entity.pdbx_description
1 polymer ?
#
loop_
_entity_poly.entity_id
_entity_poly.type
_entity_poly.pdbx_seq_one_letter_code
_entity_poly.pdbx_strand_id
1 'polypeptide(L)'
;MKGKGIMNKNEKNLTHRICSRMVICMAILAAIGFGTVTRLFIEQVIHHDKNVASAQEQSQIERNLQSPRGMILDRNGKVLAISEMSKSLYADPTMLNEDPALVADLLAPYLRISKDEIERRLKEDTAFVWLDRQMDHEKYEAVESLIKEEKLHGLAFRDENRRFYPNGSMAAQVIGFVGENDHGLEGLEMMLDDEIRGSKQTLRLQTDNHNIPVFSSALERILPNKERSVCLTLDSTIQYVAEKGLDGIMARSHPQGASIIVMNPKTGELLAMASRPTYDPNDYSKGNKEAYKNRAVVNVYEPGSTFKPLMAAAALDSGKWHIGDVYHDTGSVHVADRTIYNWDHKGMGDVTLREIIMYSINTGMAHVAVTTGGKTLTDYARRF
;
A
#
# COMPACT_ATOMS: atom_id res chain seq x y z
N MET A 1 -3.49 90.53 60.33
CA MET A 1 -4.62 89.92 61.09
C MET A 1 -4.94 88.60 60.38
N LYS A 2 -4.59 87.43 60.93
CA LYS A 2 -4.91 86.08 60.40
C LYS A 2 -6.24 85.65 60.95
N GLY A 3 -7.30 85.67 60.14
CA GLY A 3 -8.58 85.11 60.48
C GLY A 3 -8.52 83.57 60.47
N LYS A 4 -8.49 83.00 61.68
CA LYS A 4 -8.76 81.55 61.85
C LYS A 4 -10.28 81.37 61.76
N GLY A 5 -10.76 80.93 60.55
CA GLY A 5 -12.14 80.49 60.41
C GLY A 5 -12.39 79.26 61.28
N ILE A 6 -13.25 79.42 62.30
CA ILE A 6 -13.70 78.32 63.16
C ILE A 6 -14.72 77.51 62.35
N MET A 7 -14.31 76.35 61.79
CA MET A 7 -15.23 75.43 61.13
C MET A 7 -16.37 75.00 62.06
N ASN A 8 -17.59 75.13 61.57
CA ASN A 8 -18.82 74.73 62.26
C ASN A 8 -18.81 73.24 62.60
N LYS A 9 -19.35 72.82 63.73
CA LYS A 9 -19.40 71.45 64.22
C LYS A 9 -20.03 70.46 63.20
N ASN A 10 -20.96 70.95 62.34
CA ASN A 10 -21.61 70.19 61.30
C ASN A 10 -20.69 69.94 60.10
N GLU A 11 -19.82 70.89 59.72
CA GLU A 11 -18.83 70.75 58.67
C GLU A 11 -17.73 69.77 59.04
N LYS A 12 -17.29 69.79 60.33
CA LYS A 12 -16.32 68.78 60.82
C LYS A 12 -16.88 67.38 60.81
N ASN A 13 -18.17 67.18 61.11
CA ASN A 13 -18.82 65.91 61.09
C ASN A 13 -19.03 65.39 59.61
N LEU A 14 -19.31 66.32 58.68
CA LEU A 14 -19.46 65.96 57.24
C LEU A 14 -18.12 65.58 56.66
N THR A 15 -17.06 66.34 56.90
CA THR A 15 -15.69 66.00 56.44
C THR A 15 -15.21 64.68 57.03
N HIS A 16 -15.47 64.40 58.27
CA HIS A 16 -15.12 63.13 58.90
C HIS A 16 -15.84 61.95 58.27
N ARG A 17 -17.14 62.08 57.93
CA ARG A 17 -17.94 61.08 57.24
C ARG A 17 -17.45 60.85 55.81
N ILE A 18 -17.09 61.91 55.06
CA ILE A 18 -16.52 61.84 53.75
C ILE A 18 -15.16 61.16 53.80
N CYS A 19 -14.26 61.58 54.69
CA CYS A 19 -12.95 60.90 54.81
C CYS A 19 -13.07 59.44 55.23
N SER A 20 -13.96 59.10 56.16
CA SER A 20 -14.18 57.69 56.54
C SER A 20 -14.70 56.84 55.33
N ARG A 21 -15.62 57.41 54.55
CA ARG A 21 -16.10 56.71 53.30
C ARG A 21 -14.99 56.55 52.26
N MET A 22 -14.18 57.59 52.06
CA MET A 22 -13.01 57.52 51.17
C MET A 22 -12.00 56.45 51.62
N VAL A 23 -11.70 56.38 52.91
CA VAL A 23 -10.81 55.36 53.48
C VAL A 23 -11.39 53.93 53.25
N ILE A 24 -12.70 53.76 53.46
CA ILE A 24 -13.37 52.49 53.20
C ILE A 24 -13.30 52.14 51.74
N CYS A 25 -13.60 53.11 50.86
CA CYS A 25 -13.48 52.86 49.39
C CYS A 25 -12.04 52.49 48.97
N MET A 26 -11.03 53.23 49.53
CA MET A 26 -9.63 52.89 49.24
C MET A 26 -9.24 51.50 49.80
N ALA A 27 -9.72 51.13 50.97
CA ALA A 27 -9.46 49.82 51.56
C ALA A 27 -10.10 48.70 50.72
N ILE A 28 -11.32 48.90 50.16
CA ILE A 28 -11.97 47.96 49.26
C ILE A 28 -11.17 47.85 47.97
N LEU A 29 -10.76 48.95 47.34
CA LEU A 29 -9.95 48.94 46.12
C LEU A 29 -8.59 48.25 46.34
N ALA A 30 -7.94 48.49 47.46
CA ALA A 30 -6.70 47.86 47.87
C ALA A 30 -6.90 46.31 48.03
N ALA A 31 -8.00 45.92 48.70
CA ALA A 31 -8.33 44.49 48.86
C ALA A 31 -8.61 43.79 47.52
N ILE A 32 -9.32 44.45 46.59
CA ILE A 32 -9.55 43.94 45.22
C ILE A 32 -8.22 43.85 44.47
N GLY A 33 -7.38 44.89 44.54
CA GLY A 33 -6.05 44.89 43.91
C GLY A 33 -5.15 43.77 44.43
N PHE A 34 -5.14 43.58 45.76
CA PHE A 34 -4.39 42.47 46.36
C PHE A 34 -4.91 41.09 45.94
N GLY A 35 -6.24 40.94 45.90
CA GLY A 35 -6.87 39.69 45.43
C GLY A 35 -6.52 39.37 43.97
N THR A 36 -6.54 40.38 43.08
CA THR A 36 -6.16 40.19 41.67
C THR A 36 -4.68 39.84 41.49
N VAL A 37 -3.78 40.52 42.22
CA VAL A 37 -2.34 40.21 42.19
C VAL A 37 -2.07 38.81 42.72
N THR A 38 -2.73 38.41 43.80
CA THR A 38 -2.60 37.05 44.36
C THR A 38 -3.08 36.00 43.37
N ARG A 39 -4.21 36.24 42.72
CA ARG A 39 -4.74 35.33 41.70
C ARG A 39 -3.81 35.24 40.50
N LEU A 40 -3.30 36.35 40.02
CA LEU A 40 -2.32 36.35 38.91
C LEU A 40 -1.05 35.59 39.30
N PHE A 41 -0.56 35.75 40.52
CA PHE A 41 0.60 35.01 41.01
C PHE A 41 0.34 33.49 41.04
N ILE A 42 -0.83 33.09 41.54
CA ILE A 42 -1.21 31.66 41.54
C ILE A 42 -1.26 31.10 40.12
N GLU A 43 -1.92 31.79 39.17
CA GLU A 43 -2.07 31.31 37.80
C GLU A 43 -0.76 31.35 36.99
N GLN A 44 0.09 32.40 37.22
CA GLN A 44 1.31 32.57 36.43
C GLN A 44 2.54 31.87 37.00
N VAL A 45 2.57 31.63 38.33
CA VAL A 45 3.74 31.03 38.98
C VAL A 45 3.43 29.60 39.45
N ILE A 46 2.33 29.42 40.21
CA ILE A 46 2.02 28.11 40.79
C ILE A 46 1.44 27.16 39.73
N HIS A 47 0.56 27.64 38.87
CA HIS A 47 -0.07 26.86 37.81
C HIS A 47 0.64 26.99 36.45
N HIS A 48 1.84 27.61 36.43
CA HIS A 48 2.57 27.87 35.16
C HIS A 48 2.71 26.63 34.30
N ASP A 49 3.25 25.56 34.84
CA ASP A 49 3.52 24.33 34.07
C ASP A 49 2.24 23.68 33.54
N LYS A 50 1.16 23.70 34.33
CA LYS A 50 -0.15 23.19 33.93
C LYS A 50 -0.77 24.05 32.83
N ASN A 51 -0.70 25.37 32.97
CA ASN A 51 -1.27 26.30 31.99
C ASN A 51 -0.47 26.28 30.66
N VAL A 52 0.86 26.14 30.73
CA VAL A 52 1.72 25.96 29.56
C VAL A 52 1.40 24.64 28.85
N ALA A 53 1.26 23.52 29.59
CA ALA A 53 0.87 22.24 29.01
C ALA A 53 -0.50 22.29 28.31
N SER A 54 -1.50 22.90 28.96
CA SER A 54 -2.84 23.05 28.37
C SER A 54 -2.84 23.99 27.15
N ALA A 55 -2.06 25.05 27.16
CA ALA A 55 -1.91 25.94 26.01
C ALA A 55 -1.19 25.22 24.82
N GLN A 56 -0.21 24.39 25.13
CA GLN A 56 0.47 23.58 24.14
C GLN A 56 -0.48 22.52 23.52
N GLU A 57 -1.29 21.85 24.33
CA GLU A 57 -2.30 20.91 23.82
C GLU A 57 -3.34 21.59 22.94
N GLN A 58 -3.80 22.78 23.31
CA GLN A 58 -4.79 23.54 22.53
C GLN A 58 -4.22 24.17 21.26
N SER A 59 -2.93 24.44 21.22
CA SER A 59 -2.25 25.09 20.08
C SER A 59 -1.49 24.12 19.17
N GLN A 60 -1.58 22.81 19.40
CA GLN A 60 -0.91 21.79 18.58
C GLN A 60 -1.91 20.94 17.83
N ILE A 61 -1.76 20.89 16.51
CA ILE A 61 -2.44 19.89 15.67
C ILE A 61 -1.44 18.80 15.32
N GLU A 62 -1.80 17.56 15.62
CA GLU A 62 -1.07 16.41 15.11
C GLU A 62 -1.49 16.11 13.67
N ARG A 63 -0.57 16.25 12.73
CA ARG A 63 -0.77 15.78 11.35
C ARG A 63 0.08 14.54 11.10
N ASN A 64 -0.59 13.47 10.80
CA ASN A 64 0.06 12.26 10.32
C ASN A 64 0.38 12.45 8.84
N LEU A 65 1.65 12.63 8.52
CA LEU A 65 2.15 12.60 7.16
C LEU A 65 2.64 11.18 6.86
N GLN A 66 2.19 10.66 5.75
CA GLN A 66 2.68 9.40 5.21
C GLN A 66 3.45 9.71 3.93
N SER A 67 4.75 9.36 3.90
CA SER A 67 5.51 9.44 2.65
C SER A 67 4.88 8.51 1.61
N PRO A 68 4.96 8.84 0.32
CA PRO A 68 4.52 7.92 -0.73
C PRO A 68 5.32 6.62 -0.67
N ARG A 69 4.73 5.55 -1.15
CA ARG A 69 5.37 4.24 -1.27
C ARG A 69 6.40 4.27 -2.38
N GLY A 70 7.55 3.62 -2.21
CA GLY A 70 8.62 3.55 -3.20
C GLY A 70 8.15 2.98 -4.55
N MET A 71 8.75 3.44 -5.65
CA MET A 71 8.42 2.98 -6.99
C MET A 71 8.91 1.56 -7.23
N ILE A 72 8.19 0.81 -8.06
CA ILE A 72 8.68 -0.43 -8.67
C ILE A 72 8.98 -0.12 -10.14
N LEU A 73 10.20 -0.38 -10.56
CA LEU A 73 10.72 -0.07 -11.87
C LEU A 73 11.11 -1.35 -12.61
N ASP A 74 11.03 -1.35 -13.94
CA ASP A 74 11.63 -2.39 -14.77
C ASP A 74 13.16 -2.21 -14.83
N ARG A 75 13.87 -3.15 -15.46
CA ARG A 75 15.33 -3.11 -15.60
C ARG A 75 15.88 -1.86 -16.31
N ASN A 76 15.05 -1.16 -17.07
CA ASN A 76 15.38 0.03 -17.84
C ASN A 76 14.95 1.32 -17.13
N GLY A 77 14.43 1.24 -15.89
CA GLY A 77 13.95 2.37 -15.12
C GLY A 77 12.52 2.82 -15.50
N LYS A 78 11.78 2.04 -16.30
CA LYS A 78 10.38 2.36 -16.60
C LYS A 78 9.50 2.01 -15.41
N VAL A 79 8.55 2.88 -15.11
CA VAL A 79 7.66 2.75 -13.95
C VAL A 79 6.66 1.60 -14.18
N LEU A 80 6.63 0.65 -13.25
CA LEU A 80 5.66 -0.43 -13.17
C LEU A 80 4.61 -0.17 -12.08
N ALA A 81 5.01 0.46 -10.97
CA ALA A 81 4.11 0.90 -9.91
C ALA A 81 4.62 2.20 -9.27
N ILE A 82 3.70 3.13 -9.02
CA ILE A 82 4.00 4.44 -8.42
C ILE A 82 2.89 4.83 -7.44
N SER A 83 3.19 5.68 -6.46
CA SER A 83 2.18 6.31 -5.61
C SER A 83 1.87 7.71 -6.09
N GLU A 84 0.60 8.02 -6.20
CA GLU A 84 0.06 9.32 -6.59
C GLU A 84 -0.73 9.92 -5.45
N MET A 85 -0.74 11.25 -5.35
CA MET A 85 -1.64 11.96 -4.44
C MET A 85 -3.06 11.88 -4.97
N SER A 86 -3.97 11.46 -4.12
CA SER A 86 -5.41 11.34 -4.43
C SER A 86 -6.23 11.99 -3.31
N LYS A 87 -7.49 12.32 -3.60
CA LYS A 87 -8.45 12.85 -2.65
C LYS A 87 -9.40 11.77 -2.20
N SER A 88 -9.68 11.73 -0.91
CA SER A 88 -10.67 10.84 -0.31
C SER A 88 -11.77 11.68 0.33
N LEU A 89 -13.03 11.39 -0.01
CA LEU A 89 -14.20 12.09 0.52
C LEU A 89 -14.59 11.47 1.87
N TYR A 90 -14.76 12.31 2.86
CA TYR A 90 -15.36 11.93 4.15
C TYR A 90 -16.48 12.87 4.54
N ALA A 91 -17.34 12.42 5.43
CA ALA A 91 -18.39 13.24 6.03
C ALA A 91 -18.19 13.32 7.54
N ASP A 92 -18.60 14.45 8.09
CA ASP A 92 -18.95 14.62 9.51
C ASP A 92 -20.49 14.68 9.60
N PRO A 93 -21.17 13.56 9.92
CA PRO A 93 -22.62 13.52 10.00
C PRO A 93 -23.21 14.53 10.97
N THR A 94 -22.47 14.94 12.00
CA THR A 94 -22.97 15.90 13.01
C THR A 94 -23.02 17.35 12.48
N MET A 95 -22.31 17.62 11.38
CA MET A 95 -22.24 18.94 10.74
C MET A 95 -23.04 19.07 9.46
N LEU A 96 -23.80 18.03 9.07
CA LEU A 96 -24.65 18.08 7.88
C LEU A 96 -25.74 19.13 8.05
N ASN A 97 -25.93 19.96 7.02
CA ASN A 97 -26.98 20.97 6.98
C ASN A 97 -28.25 20.50 6.21
N GLU A 98 -28.15 19.42 5.45
CA GLU A 98 -29.20 18.87 4.61
C GLU A 98 -29.59 17.45 5.07
N ASP A 99 -30.78 16.98 4.58
CA ASP A 99 -31.20 15.61 4.86
C ASP A 99 -30.22 14.59 4.27
N PRO A 100 -29.73 13.61 5.05
CA PRO A 100 -28.86 12.54 4.56
C PRO A 100 -29.37 11.83 3.30
N ALA A 101 -30.68 11.68 3.12
CA ALA A 101 -31.27 11.07 1.93
C ALA A 101 -31.05 11.92 0.68
N LEU A 102 -31.19 13.26 0.79
CA LEU A 102 -30.94 14.19 -0.29
C LEU A 102 -29.45 14.22 -0.68
N VAL A 103 -28.58 14.31 0.33
CA VAL A 103 -27.10 14.28 0.10
C VAL A 103 -26.69 12.97 -0.58
N ALA A 104 -27.28 11.85 -0.17
CA ALA A 104 -27.02 10.55 -0.79
C ALA A 104 -27.49 10.49 -2.26
N ASP A 105 -28.65 11.11 -2.59
CA ASP A 105 -29.12 11.21 -3.98
C ASP A 105 -28.13 12.00 -4.86
N LEU A 106 -27.64 13.12 -4.35
CA LEU A 106 -26.71 13.98 -5.07
C LEU A 106 -25.34 13.32 -5.30
N LEU A 107 -24.85 12.56 -4.31
CA LEU A 107 -23.51 11.95 -4.35
C LEU A 107 -23.48 10.59 -5.07
N ALA A 108 -24.57 9.82 -5.05
CA ALA A 108 -24.62 8.46 -5.57
C ALA A 108 -24.10 8.29 -7.02
N PRO A 109 -24.31 9.24 -7.97
CA PRO A 109 -23.81 9.11 -9.33
C PRO A 109 -22.27 9.14 -9.43
N TYR A 110 -21.60 9.70 -8.43
CA TYR A 110 -20.14 9.95 -8.45
C TYR A 110 -19.34 8.95 -7.59
N LEU A 111 -19.97 8.35 -6.58
CA LEU A 111 -19.30 7.49 -5.62
C LEU A 111 -19.37 6.00 -6.02
N ARG A 112 -18.44 5.21 -5.47
CA ARG A 112 -18.37 3.76 -5.72
C ARG A 112 -19.32 2.93 -4.87
N ILE A 113 -20.00 3.54 -3.92
CA ILE A 113 -20.95 2.91 -3.01
C ILE A 113 -22.39 3.27 -3.38
N SER A 114 -23.34 2.42 -3.02
CA SER A 114 -24.77 2.65 -3.34
C SER A 114 -25.36 3.82 -2.54
N LYS A 115 -26.43 4.40 -3.06
CA LYS A 115 -27.20 5.44 -2.37
C LYS A 115 -27.57 5.03 -0.94
N ASP A 116 -28.09 3.82 -0.76
CA ASP A 116 -28.53 3.33 0.55
C ASP A 116 -27.36 3.24 1.54
N GLU A 117 -26.18 2.87 1.05
CA GLU A 117 -24.95 2.81 1.86
C GLU A 117 -24.45 4.22 2.20
N ILE A 118 -24.53 5.18 1.28
CA ILE A 118 -24.20 6.59 1.56
C ILE A 118 -25.12 7.13 2.65
N GLU A 119 -26.43 6.97 2.47
CA GLU A 119 -27.44 7.43 3.44
C GLU A 119 -27.24 6.78 4.81
N ARG A 120 -26.94 5.49 4.86
CA ARG A 120 -26.65 4.77 6.10
C ARG A 120 -25.45 5.40 6.83
N ARG A 121 -24.37 5.65 6.11
CA ARG A 121 -23.15 6.26 6.67
C ARG A 121 -23.38 7.69 7.16
N LEU A 122 -24.16 8.47 6.42
CA LEU A 122 -24.50 9.85 6.81
C LEU A 122 -25.41 9.95 8.03
N LYS A 123 -26.06 8.83 8.42
CA LYS A 123 -26.90 8.75 9.63
C LYS A 123 -26.16 8.20 10.86
N GLU A 124 -24.88 7.85 10.74
CA GLU A 124 -24.08 7.38 11.87
C GLU A 124 -23.84 8.51 12.88
N ASP A 125 -23.92 8.21 14.17
CA ASP A 125 -23.59 9.17 15.25
C ASP A 125 -22.07 9.23 15.46
N THR A 126 -21.38 9.84 14.50
CA THR A 126 -19.93 10.00 14.50
C THR A 126 -19.54 11.29 13.79
N ALA A 127 -18.43 11.90 14.22
CA ALA A 127 -17.86 13.09 13.57
C ALA A 127 -17.01 12.75 12.33
N PHE A 128 -16.89 11.48 11.96
CA PHE A 128 -16.07 11.08 10.81
C PHE A 128 -16.51 9.75 10.22
N VAL A 129 -16.84 9.76 8.94
CA VAL A 129 -17.13 8.55 8.15
C VAL A 129 -16.60 8.69 6.73
N TRP A 130 -15.91 7.66 6.22
CA TRP A 130 -15.49 7.63 4.83
C TRP A 130 -16.69 7.41 3.90
N LEU A 131 -16.77 8.22 2.83
CA LEU A 131 -17.75 8.01 1.75
C LEU A 131 -17.10 7.37 0.53
N ASP A 132 -15.99 7.92 0.03
CA ASP A 132 -15.18 7.31 -1.03
C ASP A 132 -13.70 7.64 -0.83
N ARG A 133 -12.84 6.63 -0.97
CA ARG A 133 -11.41 6.77 -0.76
C ARG A 133 -10.66 6.71 -2.08
N GLN A 134 -9.55 7.46 -2.17
CA GLN A 134 -8.63 7.42 -3.31
C GLN A 134 -9.37 7.64 -4.65
N MET A 135 -10.17 8.71 -4.71
CA MET A 135 -10.99 9.04 -5.87
C MET A 135 -10.13 9.39 -7.09
N ASP A 136 -10.65 9.08 -8.26
CA ASP A 136 -10.09 9.58 -9.52
C ASP A 136 -10.25 11.10 -9.60
N HIS A 137 -9.31 11.77 -10.27
CA HIS A 137 -9.26 13.24 -10.34
C HIS A 137 -10.55 13.85 -10.92
N GLU A 138 -11.07 13.26 -11.99
CA GLU A 138 -12.34 13.71 -12.61
C GLU A 138 -13.53 13.62 -11.65
N LYS A 139 -13.63 12.54 -10.89
CA LYS A 139 -14.69 12.37 -9.88
C LYS A 139 -14.53 13.34 -8.73
N TYR A 140 -13.29 13.58 -8.28
CA TYR A 140 -13.00 14.56 -7.24
C TYR A 140 -13.48 15.95 -7.66
N GLU A 141 -13.12 16.43 -8.87
CA GLU A 141 -13.53 17.74 -9.37
C GLU A 141 -15.05 17.88 -9.46
N ALA A 142 -15.73 16.84 -9.95
CA ALA A 142 -17.18 16.84 -10.06
C ALA A 142 -17.86 16.93 -8.68
N VAL A 143 -17.38 16.14 -7.69
CA VAL A 143 -17.94 16.17 -6.33
C VAL A 143 -17.58 17.47 -5.61
N GLU A 144 -16.38 18.00 -5.80
CA GLU A 144 -15.99 19.29 -5.21
C GLU A 144 -16.88 20.45 -5.75
N SER A 145 -17.16 20.45 -7.04
CA SER A 145 -18.05 21.41 -7.68
C SER A 145 -19.48 21.29 -7.14
N LEU A 146 -19.99 20.07 -7.05
CA LEU A 146 -21.32 19.78 -6.48
C LEU A 146 -21.44 20.27 -5.02
N ILE A 147 -20.45 20.00 -4.18
CA ILE A 147 -20.42 20.44 -2.77
C ILE A 147 -20.46 21.97 -2.68
N LYS A 148 -19.75 22.68 -3.56
CA LYS A 148 -19.72 24.15 -3.62
C LYS A 148 -21.03 24.74 -4.14
N GLU A 149 -21.60 24.17 -5.19
CA GLU A 149 -22.84 24.64 -5.83
C GLU A 149 -24.05 24.46 -4.89
N GLU A 150 -24.19 23.29 -4.30
CA GLU A 150 -25.30 22.96 -3.40
C GLU A 150 -25.04 23.42 -1.94
N LYS A 151 -23.86 24.01 -1.67
CA LYS A 151 -23.45 24.50 -0.34
C LYS A 151 -23.60 23.43 0.77
N LEU A 152 -23.19 22.20 0.44
CA LEU A 152 -23.27 21.08 1.37
C LEU A 152 -22.21 21.23 2.47
N HIS A 153 -22.64 21.19 3.72
CA HIS A 153 -21.77 21.23 4.88
C HIS A 153 -21.53 19.81 5.42
N GLY A 154 -20.51 19.65 6.22
CA GLY A 154 -20.17 18.35 6.80
C GLY A 154 -19.48 17.38 5.84
N LEU A 155 -19.16 17.81 4.60
CA LEU A 155 -18.42 17.03 3.62
C LEU A 155 -17.04 17.67 3.40
N ALA A 156 -15.98 16.88 3.42
CA ALA A 156 -14.62 17.38 3.16
C ALA A 156 -13.73 16.33 2.52
N PHE A 157 -12.61 16.78 1.96
CA PHE A 157 -11.62 15.92 1.32
C PHE A 157 -10.35 15.83 2.17
N ARG A 158 -9.75 14.65 2.15
CA ARG A 158 -8.45 14.38 2.75
C ARG A 158 -7.49 13.85 1.69
N ASP A 159 -6.25 14.31 1.75
CA ASP A 159 -5.17 13.78 0.91
C ASP A 159 -4.77 12.39 1.38
N GLU A 160 -4.75 11.44 0.45
CA GLU A 160 -4.26 10.08 0.66
C GLU A 160 -3.35 9.65 -0.50
N ASN A 161 -2.36 8.80 -0.21
CA ASN A 161 -1.58 8.16 -1.27
C ASN A 161 -2.41 7.05 -1.91
N ARG A 162 -2.43 7.03 -3.24
CA ARG A 162 -3.03 5.96 -4.05
C ARG A 162 -1.93 5.25 -4.81
N ARG A 163 -1.90 3.94 -4.75
CA ARG A 163 -1.02 3.15 -5.60
C ARG A 163 -1.58 3.05 -7.00
N PHE A 164 -0.74 3.33 -8.00
CA PHE A 164 -1.11 3.34 -9.40
C PHE A 164 -0.17 2.48 -10.24
N TYR A 165 -0.75 1.68 -11.15
CA TYR A 165 -0.06 0.76 -12.03
C TYR A 165 -0.29 1.20 -13.47
N PRO A 166 0.64 2.01 -14.06
CA PRO A 166 0.42 2.67 -15.35
C PRO A 166 0.22 1.71 -16.52
N ASN A 167 0.70 0.47 -16.39
CA ASN A 167 0.60 -0.55 -17.42
C ASN A 167 -0.59 -1.52 -17.22
N GLY A 168 -1.55 -1.18 -16.34
CA GLY A 168 -2.72 -2.01 -16.05
C GLY A 168 -2.33 -3.43 -15.61
N SER A 169 -2.84 -4.44 -16.29
CA SER A 169 -2.62 -5.85 -15.93
C SER A 169 -1.22 -6.40 -16.20
N MET A 170 -0.30 -5.59 -16.75
CA MET A 170 1.06 -6.05 -17.04
C MET A 170 1.80 -6.51 -15.78
N ALA A 171 2.32 -7.72 -15.80
CA ALA A 171 3.05 -8.35 -14.69
C ALA A 171 2.27 -8.37 -13.36
N ALA A 172 0.95 -8.30 -13.40
CA ALA A 172 0.10 -8.14 -12.22
C ALA A 172 0.38 -9.18 -11.13
N GLN A 173 0.56 -10.45 -11.48
CA GLN A 173 0.84 -11.52 -10.52
C GLN A 173 2.25 -11.43 -9.91
N VAL A 174 3.19 -10.77 -10.59
CA VAL A 174 4.55 -10.54 -10.07
C VAL A 174 4.56 -9.31 -9.17
N ILE A 175 4.03 -8.20 -9.65
CA ILE A 175 4.00 -6.93 -8.92
C ILE A 175 3.07 -7.06 -7.70
N GLY A 176 1.89 -7.62 -7.89
CA GLY A 176 0.85 -7.65 -6.88
C GLY A 176 0.04 -6.36 -6.83
N PHE A 177 -0.58 -6.11 -5.69
CA PHE A 177 -1.36 -4.89 -5.45
C PHE A 177 -1.36 -4.49 -3.99
N VAL A 178 -1.75 -3.23 -3.75
CA VAL A 178 -1.83 -2.59 -2.43
C VAL A 178 -3.30 -2.35 -2.08
N GLY A 179 -3.65 -2.60 -0.83
CA GLY A 179 -4.97 -2.28 -0.29
C GLY A 179 -5.12 -0.80 0.09
N GLU A 180 -6.34 -0.40 0.46
CA GLU A 180 -6.68 0.99 0.79
C GLU A 180 -5.84 1.61 1.93
N ASN A 181 -5.25 0.78 2.79
CA ASN A 181 -4.43 1.24 3.92
C ASN A 181 -2.92 1.26 3.61
N ASP A 182 -2.55 1.24 2.32
CA ASP A 182 -1.16 1.25 1.84
C ASP A 182 -0.35 0.03 2.31
N HIS A 183 -1.01 -1.12 2.48
CA HIS A 183 -0.37 -2.42 2.73
C HIS A 183 -0.36 -3.24 1.46
N GLY A 184 0.78 -3.84 1.14
CA GLY A 184 0.88 -4.82 0.07
C GLY A 184 0.09 -6.08 0.41
N LEU A 185 -0.77 -6.52 -0.51
CA LEU A 185 -1.66 -7.67 -0.29
C LEU A 185 -1.25 -8.89 -1.11
N GLU A 186 -0.57 -8.70 -2.22
CA GLU A 186 -0.09 -9.76 -3.11
C GLU A 186 1.25 -9.41 -3.76
N GLY A 187 1.95 -10.41 -4.28
CA GLY A 187 3.16 -10.27 -5.10
C GLY A 187 4.32 -9.56 -4.39
N LEU A 188 5.10 -8.81 -5.16
CA LEU A 188 6.23 -8.03 -4.66
C LEU A 188 5.80 -6.87 -3.75
N GLU A 189 4.60 -6.31 -3.97
CA GLU A 189 4.03 -5.30 -3.08
C GLU A 189 3.89 -5.83 -1.65
N MET A 190 3.47 -7.08 -1.48
CA MET A 190 3.38 -7.72 -0.17
C MET A 190 4.76 -8.16 0.34
N MET A 191 5.58 -8.78 -0.51
CA MET A 191 6.88 -9.33 -0.12
C MET A 191 7.87 -8.25 0.34
N LEU A 192 7.82 -7.07 -0.31
CA LEU A 192 8.73 -5.94 -0.05
C LEU A 192 8.03 -4.81 0.72
N ASP A 193 6.88 -5.10 1.38
CA ASP A 193 6.07 -4.07 2.04
C ASP A 193 6.88 -3.22 3.02
N ASP A 194 7.68 -3.83 3.87
CA ASP A 194 8.48 -3.14 4.88
C ASP A 194 9.60 -2.26 4.28
N GLU A 195 10.05 -2.58 3.06
CA GLU A 195 11.16 -1.88 2.41
C GLU A 195 10.69 -0.69 1.57
N ILE A 196 9.53 -0.85 0.90
CA ILE A 196 9.02 0.17 -0.03
C ILE A 196 7.86 0.99 0.53
N ARG A 197 7.22 0.57 1.63
CA ARG A 197 6.15 1.33 2.25
C ARG A 197 6.66 2.62 2.86
N GLY A 198 5.98 3.72 2.58
CA GLY A 198 6.30 5.02 3.12
C GLY A 198 6.20 5.07 4.64
N SER A 199 7.11 5.79 5.28
CA SER A 199 7.08 5.98 6.73
C SER A 199 5.93 6.88 7.14
N LYS A 200 5.29 6.56 8.27
CA LYS A 200 4.33 7.45 8.94
C LYS A 200 5.11 8.35 9.90
N GLN A 201 4.98 9.65 9.72
CA GLN A 201 5.53 10.65 10.64
C GLN A 201 4.39 11.47 11.21
N THR A 202 4.31 11.54 12.54
CA THR A 202 3.38 12.44 13.22
C THR A 202 4.06 13.77 13.44
N LEU A 203 3.58 14.79 12.74
CA LEU A 203 4.02 16.16 12.96
C LEU A 203 3.13 16.85 13.95
N ARG A 204 3.74 17.42 14.99
CA ARG A 204 3.09 18.36 15.89
C ARG A 204 3.35 19.77 15.39
N LEU A 205 2.34 20.37 14.81
CA LEU A 205 2.39 21.73 14.30
C LEU A 205 1.72 22.66 15.30
N GLN A 206 2.40 23.77 15.63
CA GLN A 206 1.75 24.86 16.36
C GLN A 206 0.79 25.60 15.44
N THR A 207 -0.41 25.85 15.92
CA THR A 207 -1.45 26.58 15.20
C THR A 207 -1.81 27.88 15.92
N ASP A 208 -2.32 28.84 15.15
CA ASP A 208 -2.97 30.02 15.69
C ASP A 208 -4.40 29.71 16.21
N ASN A 209 -5.08 30.74 16.69
CA ASN A 209 -6.46 30.64 17.19
C ASN A 209 -7.50 30.22 16.14
N HIS A 210 -7.09 30.08 14.86
CA HIS A 210 -7.93 29.69 13.74
C HIS A 210 -7.53 28.33 13.18
N ASN A 211 -6.73 27.56 13.93
CA ASN A 211 -6.16 26.26 13.52
C ASN A 211 -5.26 26.37 12.28
N ILE A 212 -4.73 27.55 11.95
CA ILE A 212 -3.77 27.73 10.87
C ILE A 212 -2.38 27.43 11.41
N PRO A 213 -1.62 26.51 10.77
CA PRO A 213 -0.27 26.19 11.21
C PRO A 213 0.62 27.43 11.17
N VAL A 214 1.22 27.78 12.30
CA VAL A 214 2.27 28.80 12.34
C VAL A 214 3.53 28.16 11.78
N PHE A 215 3.90 28.58 10.57
CA PHE A 215 5.10 28.10 9.89
C PHE A 215 6.34 28.46 10.69
N SER A 216 6.79 27.54 11.53
CA SER A 216 8.15 27.56 12.05
C SER A 216 9.01 26.63 11.19
N SER A 217 10.32 26.88 11.21
CA SER A 217 11.39 26.12 10.51
C SER A 217 11.41 24.59 10.72
N ALA A 218 10.38 24.03 11.34
CA ALA A 218 10.20 22.60 11.51
C ALA A 218 9.79 21.87 10.20
N LEU A 219 9.15 22.56 9.24
CA LEU A 219 8.77 21.96 7.95
C LEU A 219 9.98 21.63 7.08
N GLU A 220 11.08 22.37 7.18
CA GLU A 220 12.32 22.05 6.46
C GLU A 220 13.02 20.78 6.96
N ARG A 221 12.68 20.32 8.16
CA ARG A 221 13.21 19.05 8.73
C ARG A 221 12.40 17.82 8.36
N ILE A 222 11.27 17.98 7.68
CA ILE A 222 10.55 16.87 7.07
C ILE A 222 11.25 16.53 5.76
N LEU A 223 12.45 16.01 5.88
CA LEU A 223 13.09 15.38 4.73
C LEU A 223 12.24 14.16 4.36
N PRO A 224 11.89 14.02 3.08
CA PRO A 224 11.27 12.82 2.62
C PRO A 224 12.17 11.66 3.05
N ASN A 225 11.62 10.69 3.73
CA ASN A 225 12.28 9.43 3.94
C ASN A 225 12.77 8.98 2.55
N LYS A 226 13.99 8.47 2.47
CA LYS A 226 14.50 7.91 1.22
C LYS A 226 13.56 6.78 0.83
N GLU A 227 12.62 7.09 -0.05
CA GLU A 227 11.78 6.11 -0.69
C GLU A 227 12.69 5.09 -1.36
N ARG A 228 12.63 3.86 -0.88
CA ARG A 228 13.41 2.78 -1.48
C ARG A 228 12.65 2.28 -2.70
N SER A 229 12.96 2.84 -3.86
CA SER A 229 12.48 2.27 -5.12
C SER A 229 13.21 0.97 -5.43
N VAL A 230 12.48 0.02 -6.00
CA VAL A 230 12.99 -1.30 -6.38
C VAL A 230 13.06 -1.40 -7.89
N CYS A 231 14.21 -1.81 -8.40
CA CYS A 231 14.41 -2.10 -9.80
C CYS A 231 14.39 -3.62 -10.02
N LEU A 232 13.47 -4.09 -10.85
CA LEU A 232 13.32 -5.51 -11.19
C LEU A 232 14.21 -5.88 -12.37
N THR A 233 14.43 -7.18 -12.55
CA THR A 233 15.06 -7.72 -13.77
C THR A 233 14.09 -7.80 -14.95
N LEU A 234 12.78 -7.65 -14.72
CA LEU A 234 11.76 -7.64 -15.77
C LEU A 234 12.03 -6.54 -16.79
N ASP A 235 11.86 -6.87 -18.07
CA ASP A 235 11.83 -5.94 -19.17
C ASP A 235 10.38 -5.76 -19.64
N SER A 236 9.84 -4.56 -19.53
CA SER A 236 8.44 -4.27 -19.84
C SER A 236 8.07 -4.59 -21.30
N THR A 237 9.02 -4.49 -22.22
CA THR A 237 8.81 -4.83 -23.63
C THR A 237 8.71 -6.34 -23.82
N ILE A 238 9.63 -7.11 -23.21
CA ILE A 238 9.62 -8.58 -23.27
C ILE A 238 8.39 -9.12 -22.54
N GLN A 239 8.04 -8.54 -21.38
CA GLN A 239 6.84 -8.88 -20.63
C GLN A 239 5.57 -8.69 -21.47
N TYR A 240 5.45 -7.55 -22.15
CA TYR A 240 4.32 -7.27 -23.04
C TYR A 240 4.19 -8.32 -24.17
N VAL A 241 5.30 -8.67 -24.82
CA VAL A 241 5.30 -9.68 -25.89
C VAL A 241 4.89 -11.05 -25.35
N ALA A 242 5.41 -11.43 -24.16
CA ALA A 242 5.03 -12.69 -23.50
C ALA A 242 3.53 -12.74 -23.19
N GLU A 243 2.98 -11.66 -22.66
CA GLU A 243 1.56 -11.56 -22.34
C GLU A 243 0.67 -11.61 -23.59
N LYS A 244 1.03 -10.91 -24.65
CA LYS A 244 0.33 -11.01 -25.94
C LYS A 244 0.37 -12.42 -26.53
N GLY A 245 1.51 -13.12 -26.36
CA GLY A 245 1.62 -14.54 -26.71
C GLY A 245 0.62 -15.40 -25.93
N LEU A 246 0.50 -15.17 -24.61
CA LEU A 246 -0.47 -15.88 -23.76
C LEU A 246 -1.92 -15.58 -24.16
N ASP A 247 -2.25 -14.31 -24.44
CA ASP A 247 -3.59 -13.92 -24.91
C ASP A 247 -3.97 -14.70 -26.18
N GLY A 248 -3.01 -14.84 -27.11
CA GLY A 248 -3.20 -15.64 -28.33
C GLY A 248 -3.40 -17.14 -28.03
N ILE A 249 -2.71 -17.72 -27.05
CA ILE A 249 -2.88 -19.11 -26.62
C ILE A 249 -4.25 -19.29 -25.96
N MET A 250 -4.62 -18.41 -25.04
CA MET A 250 -5.93 -18.44 -24.38
C MET A 250 -7.08 -18.41 -25.38
N ALA A 251 -6.98 -17.55 -26.39
CA ALA A 251 -8.01 -17.40 -27.42
C ALA A 251 -8.12 -18.63 -28.37
N ARG A 252 -7.00 -19.30 -28.67
CA ARG A 252 -7.01 -20.43 -29.62
C ARG A 252 -7.31 -21.77 -28.97
N SER A 253 -6.79 -21.99 -27.78
CA SER A 253 -6.76 -23.33 -27.16
C SER A 253 -7.67 -23.43 -25.93
N HIS A 254 -8.20 -22.29 -25.44
CA HIS A 254 -9.06 -22.20 -24.28
C HIS A 254 -8.58 -22.99 -23.04
N PRO A 255 -7.28 -22.91 -22.66
CA PRO A 255 -6.77 -23.64 -21.51
C PRO A 255 -7.33 -23.01 -20.21
N GLN A 256 -7.34 -23.78 -19.13
CA GLN A 256 -7.71 -23.25 -17.81
C GLN A 256 -6.69 -22.21 -17.28
N GLY A 257 -5.45 -22.30 -17.73
CA GLY A 257 -4.38 -21.36 -17.40
C GLY A 257 -3.14 -21.62 -18.24
N ALA A 258 -2.33 -20.59 -18.38
CA ALA A 258 -1.07 -20.65 -19.10
C ALA A 258 -0.05 -19.71 -18.48
N SER A 259 1.24 -20.02 -18.63
CA SER A 259 2.34 -19.18 -18.15
C SER A 259 3.49 -19.16 -19.14
N ILE A 260 4.17 -18.02 -19.24
CA ILE A 260 5.42 -17.86 -19.99
C ILE A 260 6.46 -17.24 -19.05
N ILE A 261 7.64 -17.85 -19.03
CA ILE A 261 8.83 -17.31 -18.33
C ILE A 261 9.91 -17.09 -19.39
N VAL A 262 10.51 -15.91 -19.40
CA VAL A 262 11.68 -15.61 -20.22
C VAL A 262 12.86 -15.30 -19.30
N MET A 263 13.92 -16.07 -19.42
CA MET A 263 15.10 -15.97 -18.57
C MET A 263 16.37 -15.79 -19.42
N ASN A 264 17.28 -14.96 -18.95
CA ASN A 264 18.63 -14.89 -19.47
C ASN A 264 19.44 -16.08 -18.91
N PRO A 265 19.82 -17.07 -19.73
CA PRO A 265 20.49 -18.28 -19.22
C PRO A 265 21.90 -18.04 -18.70
N LYS A 266 22.51 -16.89 -19.01
CA LYS A 266 23.88 -16.55 -18.54
C LYS A 266 23.87 -15.93 -17.15
N THR A 267 22.83 -15.16 -16.81
CA THR A 267 22.76 -14.41 -15.56
C THR A 267 21.71 -14.96 -14.59
N GLY A 268 20.74 -15.74 -15.09
CA GLY A 268 19.58 -16.19 -14.31
C GLY A 268 18.49 -15.14 -14.16
N GLU A 269 18.65 -13.93 -14.72
CA GLU A 269 17.66 -12.88 -14.65
C GLU A 269 16.36 -13.26 -15.36
N LEU A 270 15.23 -13.09 -14.67
CA LEU A 270 13.91 -13.22 -15.26
C LEU A 270 13.54 -11.93 -15.98
N LEU A 271 13.47 -11.99 -17.31
CA LEU A 271 13.14 -10.85 -18.17
C LEU A 271 11.65 -10.69 -18.37
N ALA A 272 10.89 -11.77 -18.27
CA ALA A 272 9.43 -11.79 -18.24
C ALA A 272 8.91 -12.96 -17.41
N MET A 273 7.79 -12.75 -16.74
CA MET A 273 7.01 -13.79 -16.05
C MET A 273 5.54 -13.42 -16.16
N ALA A 274 4.83 -14.11 -17.03
CA ALA A 274 3.44 -13.83 -17.35
C ALA A 274 2.56 -15.04 -17.05
N SER A 275 1.36 -14.81 -16.55
CA SER A 275 0.36 -15.85 -16.28
C SER A 275 -1.02 -15.44 -16.77
N ARG A 276 -1.87 -16.43 -17.09
CA ARG A 276 -3.30 -16.24 -17.40
C ARG A 276 -4.14 -17.25 -16.61
N PRO A 277 -5.35 -16.87 -16.16
CA PRO A 277 -5.97 -15.54 -16.25
C PRO A 277 -5.19 -14.46 -15.48
N THR A 278 -5.44 -13.19 -15.79
CA THR A 278 -4.84 -12.04 -15.12
C THR A 278 -5.91 -11.08 -14.60
N TYR A 279 -5.50 -10.02 -13.93
CA TYR A 279 -6.35 -8.97 -13.35
C TYR A 279 -5.69 -7.61 -13.51
N ASP A 280 -6.46 -6.53 -13.32
CA ASP A 280 -5.90 -5.18 -13.22
C ASP A 280 -5.66 -4.83 -11.74
N PRO A 281 -4.41 -4.57 -11.32
CA PRO A 281 -4.11 -4.16 -9.94
C PRO A 281 -4.76 -2.84 -9.52
N ASN A 282 -5.10 -1.96 -10.49
CA ASN A 282 -5.82 -0.72 -10.20
C ASN A 282 -7.28 -0.98 -9.79
N ASP A 283 -7.84 -2.13 -10.17
CA ASP A 283 -9.22 -2.54 -9.84
C ASP A 283 -9.24 -4.01 -9.38
N TYR A 284 -8.42 -4.29 -8.39
CA TYR A 284 -8.27 -5.66 -7.88
C TYR A 284 -9.58 -6.24 -7.32
N SER A 285 -10.52 -5.41 -6.88
CA SER A 285 -11.81 -5.87 -6.34
C SER A 285 -12.64 -6.66 -7.36
N LYS A 286 -12.47 -6.41 -8.65
CA LYS A 286 -13.13 -7.14 -9.75
C LYS A 286 -12.41 -8.42 -10.15
N GLY A 287 -11.18 -8.65 -9.67
CA GLY A 287 -10.43 -9.86 -9.91
C GLY A 287 -10.99 -11.07 -9.14
N ASN A 288 -10.79 -12.26 -9.67
CA ASN A 288 -11.06 -13.49 -8.93
C ASN A 288 -9.76 -14.04 -8.32
N LYS A 289 -9.87 -14.86 -7.26
CA LYS A 289 -8.71 -15.44 -6.55
C LYS A 289 -7.78 -16.27 -7.46
N GLU A 290 -8.30 -16.85 -8.53
CA GLU A 290 -7.49 -17.62 -9.49
C GLU A 290 -6.62 -16.72 -10.37
N ALA A 291 -7.07 -15.48 -10.65
CA ALA A 291 -6.32 -14.51 -11.42
C ALA A 291 -5.13 -13.91 -10.65
N TYR A 292 -5.19 -13.87 -9.30
CA TYR A 292 -4.09 -13.36 -8.47
C TYR A 292 -2.90 -14.32 -8.41
N LYS A 293 -3.15 -15.61 -8.58
CA LYS A 293 -2.11 -16.64 -8.48
C LYS A 293 -1.05 -16.50 -9.55
N ASN A 294 0.19 -16.36 -9.13
CA ASN A 294 1.32 -16.54 -10.04
C ASN A 294 1.52 -18.02 -10.33
N ARG A 295 0.86 -18.51 -11.41
CA ARG A 295 0.87 -19.94 -11.77
C ARG A 295 2.25 -20.48 -12.07
N ALA A 296 3.16 -19.63 -12.52
CA ALA A 296 4.54 -20.02 -12.78
C ALA A 296 5.30 -20.43 -11.51
N VAL A 297 4.84 -19.96 -10.34
CA VAL A 297 5.47 -20.21 -9.03
C VAL A 297 4.68 -21.20 -8.19
N VAL A 298 3.33 -21.10 -8.19
CA VAL A 298 2.51 -21.85 -7.22
C VAL A 298 1.95 -23.16 -7.77
N ASN A 299 1.86 -23.30 -9.10
CA ASN A 299 1.30 -24.51 -9.69
C ASN A 299 2.34 -25.64 -9.73
N VAL A 300 1.94 -26.80 -9.24
CA VAL A 300 2.68 -28.04 -9.39
C VAL A 300 2.15 -28.78 -10.62
N TYR A 301 3.06 -29.24 -11.48
CA TYR A 301 2.72 -30.00 -12.68
C TYR A 301 3.78 -31.05 -12.99
N GLU A 302 3.42 -32.06 -13.78
CA GLU A 302 4.35 -33.07 -14.29
C GLU A 302 5.09 -32.50 -15.50
N PRO A 303 6.42 -32.24 -15.42
CA PRO A 303 7.16 -31.56 -16.49
C PRO A 303 7.31 -32.43 -17.77
N GLY A 304 7.14 -33.73 -17.64
CA GLY A 304 7.30 -34.65 -18.74
C GLY A 304 8.71 -34.62 -19.36
N SER A 305 8.80 -34.75 -20.73
CA SER A 305 10.07 -34.83 -21.44
C SER A 305 10.95 -33.57 -21.34
N THR A 306 10.39 -32.43 -20.88
CA THR A 306 11.20 -31.22 -20.62
C THR A 306 12.17 -31.39 -19.46
N PHE A 307 11.96 -32.39 -18.60
CA PHE A 307 12.86 -32.73 -17.50
C PHE A 307 14.06 -33.62 -17.95
N LYS A 308 13.99 -34.26 -19.11
CA LYS A 308 15.03 -35.18 -19.61
C LYS A 308 16.41 -34.54 -19.74
N PRO A 309 16.58 -33.31 -20.25
CA PRO A 309 17.90 -32.66 -20.31
C PRO A 309 18.55 -32.50 -18.94
N LEU A 310 17.75 -32.20 -17.91
CA LEU A 310 18.25 -32.08 -16.53
C LEU A 310 18.73 -33.42 -15.97
N MET A 311 17.96 -34.50 -16.25
CA MET A 311 18.37 -35.87 -15.90
C MET A 311 19.66 -36.29 -16.63
N ALA A 312 19.80 -35.96 -17.92
CA ALA A 312 20.99 -36.21 -18.69
C ALA A 312 22.21 -35.45 -18.16
N ALA A 313 22.04 -34.17 -17.82
CA ALA A 313 23.10 -33.36 -17.20
C ALA A 313 23.57 -34.00 -15.89
N ALA A 314 22.65 -34.40 -15.02
CA ALA A 314 22.96 -35.09 -13.77
C ALA A 314 23.71 -36.41 -13.99
N ALA A 315 23.32 -37.20 -14.97
CA ALA A 315 23.94 -38.47 -15.30
C ALA A 315 25.38 -38.29 -15.79
N LEU A 316 25.60 -37.31 -16.67
CA LEU A 316 26.92 -36.99 -17.22
C LEU A 316 27.87 -36.43 -16.18
N ASP A 317 27.43 -35.40 -15.44
CA ASP A 317 28.26 -34.68 -14.46
C ASP A 317 28.61 -35.57 -13.24
N SER A 318 27.70 -36.48 -12.85
CA SER A 318 27.98 -37.46 -11.80
C SER A 318 28.89 -38.62 -12.25
N GLY A 319 29.26 -38.69 -13.51
CA GLY A 319 30.06 -39.80 -14.10
C GLY A 319 29.32 -41.15 -14.13
N LYS A 320 28.00 -41.16 -13.93
CA LYS A 320 27.19 -42.39 -13.97
C LYS A 320 26.80 -42.82 -15.39
N TRP A 321 26.95 -41.90 -16.34
CA TRP A 321 26.73 -42.09 -17.73
C TRP A 321 27.75 -41.31 -18.55
N HIS A 322 28.21 -41.84 -19.70
CA HIS A 322 29.17 -41.20 -20.60
C HIS A 322 28.55 -40.94 -21.98
N ILE A 323 29.08 -39.99 -22.73
CA ILE A 323 28.55 -39.63 -24.06
C ILE A 323 28.59 -40.80 -25.03
N GLY A 324 29.54 -41.73 -24.89
CA GLY A 324 29.69 -42.89 -25.73
C GLY A 324 28.87 -44.12 -25.31
N ASP A 325 28.19 -44.03 -24.16
CA ASP A 325 27.39 -45.16 -23.70
C ASP A 325 26.18 -45.39 -24.59
N VAL A 326 25.84 -46.65 -24.83
CA VAL A 326 24.76 -47.08 -25.70
C VAL A 326 23.73 -47.87 -24.89
N TYR A 327 22.48 -47.61 -25.17
CA TYR A 327 21.35 -48.34 -24.63
C TYR A 327 20.61 -49.04 -25.79
N HIS A 328 20.27 -50.32 -25.58
CA HIS A 328 19.48 -51.08 -26.58
C HIS A 328 18.00 -50.89 -26.27
N ASP A 329 17.34 -50.05 -27.08
CA ASP A 329 15.92 -49.71 -26.93
C ASP A 329 15.03 -50.76 -27.62
N THR A 330 14.24 -51.47 -26.84
CA THR A 330 13.27 -52.47 -27.29
C THR A 330 11.84 -51.94 -27.41
N GLY A 331 11.62 -50.64 -27.13
CA GLY A 331 10.30 -50.00 -27.11
C GLY A 331 9.55 -50.07 -25.79
N SER A 332 10.03 -50.93 -24.86
CA SER A 332 9.51 -50.99 -23.48
C SER A 332 10.61 -51.38 -22.50
N VAL A 333 10.51 -50.90 -21.26
CA VAL A 333 11.40 -51.26 -20.13
C VAL A 333 10.60 -51.40 -18.84
N HIS A 334 10.91 -52.43 -18.07
CA HIS A 334 10.29 -52.64 -16.78
C HIS A 334 11.13 -52.00 -15.68
N VAL A 335 10.54 -51.07 -14.92
CA VAL A 335 11.20 -50.37 -13.81
C VAL A 335 10.31 -50.47 -12.58
N ALA A 336 10.80 -51.15 -11.55
CA ALA A 336 10.05 -51.45 -10.33
C ALA A 336 8.72 -52.20 -10.64
N ASP A 337 7.61 -51.57 -10.33
CA ASP A 337 6.25 -52.13 -10.55
C ASP A 337 5.58 -51.67 -11.84
N ARG A 338 6.29 -50.93 -12.72
CA ARG A 338 5.72 -50.32 -13.93
C ARG A 338 6.50 -50.67 -15.16
N THR A 339 5.77 -50.80 -16.28
CA THR A 339 6.36 -50.88 -17.62
C THR A 339 6.25 -49.51 -18.30
N ILE A 340 7.39 -48.99 -18.72
CA ILE A 340 7.50 -47.71 -19.42
C ILE A 340 7.61 -47.99 -20.90
N TYR A 341 6.85 -47.30 -21.73
CA TYR A 341 6.83 -47.43 -23.17
C TYR A 341 7.28 -46.14 -23.85
N ASN A 342 7.88 -46.29 -25.03
CA ASN A 342 8.00 -45.15 -25.94
C ASN A 342 6.62 -44.73 -26.42
N TRP A 343 6.50 -43.47 -26.90
CA TRP A 343 5.20 -42.90 -27.29
C TRP A 343 4.49 -43.67 -28.40
N ASP A 344 5.27 -44.33 -29.32
CA ASP A 344 4.80 -45.10 -30.43
C ASP A 344 4.88 -46.63 -30.18
N HIS A 345 5.27 -47.05 -28.98
CA HIS A 345 5.50 -48.44 -28.57
C HIS A 345 6.56 -49.20 -29.38
N LYS A 346 7.45 -48.49 -30.13
CA LYS A 346 8.51 -49.11 -30.94
C LYS A 346 9.88 -48.91 -30.30
N GLY A 347 10.74 -49.89 -30.51
CA GLY A 347 12.15 -49.81 -30.18
C GLY A 347 12.95 -49.23 -31.34
N MET A 348 14.00 -48.47 -30.98
CA MET A 348 14.94 -47.87 -31.96
C MET A 348 16.27 -48.62 -32.07
N GLY A 349 16.42 -49.75 -31.33
CA GLY A 349 17.69 -50.48 -31.29
C GLY A 349 18.76 -49.76 -30.47
N ASP A 350 19.98 -49.79 -30.91
CA ASP A 350 21.12 -49.20 -30.20
C ASP A 350 21.08 -47.68 -30.34
N VAL A 351 20.93 -46.99 -29.21
CA VAL A 351 20.80 -45.52 -29.13
C VAL A 351 21.76 -44.93 -28.10
N THR A 352 22.33 -43.77 -28.42
CA THR A 352 23.17 -42.98 -27.54
C THR A 352 22.34 -42.02 -26.70
N LEU A 353 22.94 -41.43 -25.64
CA LEU A 353 22.26 -40.39 -24.83
C LEU A 353 21.76 -39.22 -25.69
N ARG A 354 22.52 -38.83 -26.72
CA ARG A 354 22.14 -37.80 -27.68
C ARG A 354 20.82 -38.16 -28.39
N GLU A 355 20.70 -39.39 -28.86
CA GLU A 355 19.51 -39.88 -29.56
C GLU A 355 18.33 -40.05 -28.59
N ILE A 356 18.59 -40.51 -27.36
CA ILE A 356 17.58 -40.55 -26.28
C ILE A 356 16.94 -39.20 -26.06
N ILE A 357 17.74 -38.12 -26.02
CA ILE A 357 17.22 -36.73 -25.86
C ILE A 357 16.56 -36.26 -27.15
N MET A 358 17.22 -36.45 -28.31
CA MET A 358 16.77 -35.97 -29.62
C MET A 358 15.41 -36.53 -30.03
N TYR A 359 15.20 -37.83 -29.82
CA TYR A 359 13.95 -38.52 -30.13
C TYR A 359 13.02 -38.69 -28.92
N SER A 360 13.43 -38.12 -27.76
CA SER A 360 12.64 -38.20 -26.53
C SER A 360 12.27 -39.62 -26.10
N ILE A 361 13.23 -40.56 -26.22
CA ILE A 361 13.05 -41.98 -25.93
C ILE A 361 12.79 -42.16 -24.43
N ASN A 362 11.61 -42.67 -24.06
CA ASN A 362 11.21 -42.83 -22.67
C ASN A 362 11.97 -43.97 -21.99
N THR A 363 12.08 -45.11 -22.67
CA THR A 363 12.79 -46.30 -22.16
C THR A 363 14.26 -46.02 -21.91
N GLY A 364 14.92 -45.33 -22.83
CA GLY A 364 16.31 -44.90 -22.68
C GLY A 364 16.52 -43.97 -21.51
N MET A 365 15.65 -42.98 -21.35
CA MET A 365 15.73 -42.06 -20.20
C MET A 365 15.42 -42.75 -18.88
N ALA A 366 14.50 -43.69 -18.86
CA ALA A 366 14.24 -44.51 -17.67
C ALA A 366 15.48 -45.32 -17.25
N HIS A 367 16.18 -45.91 -18.25
CA HIS A 367 17.44 -46.62 -17.99
C HIS A 367 18.52 -45.68 -17.47
N VAL A 368 18.71 -44.50 -18.06
CA VAL A 368 19.64 -43.45 -17.56
C VAL A 368 19.29 -43.06 -16.12
N ALA A 369 18.01 -42.89 -15.78
CA ALA A 369 17.55 -42.54 -14.45
C ALA A 369 17.87 -43.62 -13.41
N VAL A 370 17.60 -44.88 -13.73
CA VAL A 370 17.88 -46.03 -12.85
C VAL A 370 19.38 -46.15 -12.60
N THR A 371 20.20 -46.05 -13.66
CA THR A 371 21.67 -46.13 -13.57
C THR A 371 22.26 -44.97 -12.75
N THR A 372 21.74 -43.76 -12.94
CA THR A 372 22.19 -42.56 -12.19
C THR A 372 21.81 -42.64 -10.72
N GLY A 373 20.64 -43.21 -10.42
CA GLY A 373 20.11 -43.38 -9.08
C GLY A 373 19.33 -42.17 -8.55
N GLY A 374 18.23 -42.46 -7.85
CA GLY A 374 17.26 -41.46 -7.40
C GLY A 374 17.86 -40.39 -6.51
N LYS A 375 18.79 -40.74 -5.63
CA LYS A 375 19.47 -39.77 -4.74
C LYS A 375 20.24 -38.72 -5.57
N THR A 376 21.07 -39.19 -6.51
CA THR A 376 21.84 -38.30 -7.38
C THR A 376 20.94 -37.36 -8.17
N LEU A 377 19.88 -37.89 -8.79
CA LEU A 377 18.90 -37.07 -9.53
C LEU A 377 18.22 -36.02 -8.66
N THR A 378 17.84 -36.38 -7.42
CA THR A 378 17.24 -35.44 -6.47
C THR A 378 18.23 -34.35 -6.04
N ASP A 379 19.48 -34.71 -5.78
CA ASP A 379 20.52 -33.74 -5.39
C ASP A 379 20.81 -32.74 -6.51
N TYR A 380 20.84 -33.21 -7.77
CA TYR A 380 20.98 -32.33 -8.93
C TYR A 380 19.73 -31.46 -9.17
N ALA A 381 18.53 -32.01 -9.04
CA ALA A 381 17.31 -31.23 -9.19
C ALA A 381 17.20 -30.07 -8.20
N ARG A 382 17.82 -30.20 -7.00
CA ARG A 382 17.90 -29.12 -6.02
C ARG A 382 18.92 -28.03 -6.35
N ARG A 383 19.87 -28.30 -7.26
CA ARG A 383 20.88 -27.32 -7.69
C ARG A 383 20.38 -26.41 -8.80
N PHE A 384 19.34 -26.83 -9.54
CA PHE A 384 18.64 -26.04 -10.55
C PHE A 384 17.48 -25.23 -9.94
#